data_0b6c89e16fde44ee5b451a357200e327
#
_entry.id   0b6c89e16fde44ee5b451a357200e327
#
_cell.length_a   1.000
_cell.length_b   1.000
_cell.length_c   1.000
_cell.angle_alpha   90.00
_cell.angle_beta   90.00
_cell.angle_gamma   90.00
#
_symmetry.space_group_name_H-M   'P 1'
#
loop_
_entity.id
_entity.type
_entity.pdbx_description
1 polymer ?
#
loop_
_entity_poly.entity_id
_entity_poly.type
_entity_poly.pdbx_seq_one_letter_code
_entity_poly.pdbx_strand_id
1 'polypeptide(L)'
;MTAGDVVYTFNQLYTLGSESYYASALSSINRIEMIDATTLRVTMNSAGIGGLYSLSFPIIHENAEPFTGTGAYRASYVSNTKITLKSNEEWWDRPPYIDTVEFHARESNATALASYGAGQLNFVPTALLTVGQYSEAGKTVVTDMMTQNMEVMLVNHNRAFVSRVEFRRAIAHALNRTKLITNAYMNRARAADVPVPPDSWLYNSNAVQYDFNLNSANAILDELGSRVGADGRRTLNGSPIELTLLTSGTTENTVRSEAAGMIAEQLAAVGITVKVVTAAHSYGSADSEYMTALAAGDWDLALCGFNLAQSNDLEPYLSVNGKNNFGHYNAGLYSGVSAALNKMNAAADEESLRNAAYELQTAFADELPFIVLYFRLNSVVYSAKLQEIGTMREPALLRNIKNWYFIK
;
A
#
# COMPACT_ATOMS: atom_id res chain seq x y z
N MET A 1 -0.82 13.23 31.62
CA MET A 1 -1.45 12.05 31.03
C MET A 1 -1.36 10.85 31.95
N THR A 2 -2.43 10.11 32.11
CA THR A 2 -2.57 8.92 32.95
C THR A 2 -3.12 7.75 32.15
N ALA A 3 -3.19 6.58 32.75
CA ALA A 3 -3.85 5.43 32.16
C ALA A 3 -5.35 5.69 31.85
N GLY A 4 -6.00 6.59 32.61
CA GLY A 4 -7.37 7.01 32.36
C GLY A 4 -7.53 7.71 31.00
N ASP A 5 -6.59 8.55 30.60
CA ASP A 5 -6.61 9.26 29.32
C ASP A 5 -6.52 8.28 28.13
N VAL A 6 -5.78 7.18 28.28
CA VAL A 6 -5.71 6.13 27.25
C VAL A 6 -7.04 5.41 27.11
N VAL A 7 -7.67 5.02 28.24
CA VAL A 7 -9.00 4.39 28.25
C VAL A 7 -10.05 5.33 27.65
N TYR A 8 -10.02 6.60 28.05
CA TYR A 8 -10.90 7.62 27.51
C TYR A 8 -10.75 7.73 25.98
N THR A 9 -9.52 7.87 25.50
CA THR A 9 -9.22 8.00 24.06
C THR A 9 -9.70 6.78 23.30
N PHE A 10 -9.40 5.57 23.79
CA PHE A 10 -9.85 4.34 23.15
C PHE A 10 -11.38 4.29 23.03
N ASN A 11 -12.10 4.62 24.09
CA ASN A 11 -13.56 4.63 24.09
C ASN A 11 -14.14 5.65 23.09
N GLN A 12 -13.53 6.85 23.00
CA GLN A 12 -13.93 7.85 22.00
C GLN A 12 -13.75 7.34 20.56
N LEU A 13 -12.58 6.79 20.26
CA LEU A 13 -12.27 6.24 18.93
C LEU A 13 -13.14 5.03 18.61
N TYR A 14 -13.42 4.17 19.59
CA TYR A 14 -14.29 3.00 19.45
C TYR A 14 -15.74 3.42 19.15
N THR A 15 -16.23 4.48 19.81
CA THR A 15 -17.58 5.03 19.59
C THR A 15 -17.75 5.61 18.18
N LEU A 16 -16.69 6.21 17.61
CA LEU A 16 -16.69 6.70 16.22
C LEU A 16 -16.81 5.55 15.20
N GLY A 17 -16.43 4.32 15.59
CA GLY A 17 -16.52 3.14 14.74
C GLY A 17 -15.83 3.35 13.38
N SER A 18 -16.53 3.08 12.27
CA SER A 18 -15.99 3.21 10.91
C SER A 18 -15.62 4.63 10.49
N GLU A 19 -16.09 5.65 11.18
CA GLU A 19 -15.73 7.06 10.93
C GLU A 19 -14.32 7.39 11.48
N SER A 20 -13.80 6.57 12.39
CA SER A 20 -12.45 6.73 12.90
C SER A 20 -11.41 6.34 11.86
N TYR A 21 -10.40 7.21 11.66
CA TYR A 21 -9.20 6.86 10.89
C TYR A 21 -8.50 5.60 11.43
N TYR A 22 -8.64 5.33 12.72
CA TYR A 22 -8.02 4.21 13.43
C TYR A 22 -8.91 2.96 13.50
N ALA A 23 -10.11 2.96 12.92
CA ALA A 23 -11.08 1.86 13.02
C ALA A 23 -10.47 0.49 12.72
N SER A 24 -9.67 0.37 11.65
CA SER A 24 -9.02 -0.88 11.28
C SER A 24 -7.99 -1.34 12.31
N ALA A 25 -7.19 -0.44 12.86
CA ALA A 25 -6.22 -0.76 13.91
C ALA A 25 -6.93 -1.18 15.21
N LEU A 26 -7.95 -0.44 15.62
CA LEU A 26 -8.71 -0.70 16.85
C LEU A 26 -9.47 -2.02 16.80
N SER A 27 -9.82 -2.54 15.63
CA SER A 27 -10.53 -3.81 15.48
C SER A 27 -9.79 -5.01 16.07
N SER A 28 -8.48 -4.93 16.25
CA SER A 28 -7.66 -5.96 16.90
C SER A 28 -7.72 -5.92 18.43
N ILE A 29 -8.22 -4.82 19.02
CA ILE A 29 -8.30 -4.62 20.46
C ILE A 29 -9.69 -5.03 20.96
N ASN A 30 -9.75 -5.94 21.92
CA ASN A 30 -11.00 -6.31 22.59
C ASN A 30 -11.40 -5.25 23.61
N ARG A 31 -10.46 -4.89 24.50
CA ARG A 31 -10.68 -3.87 25.55
C ARG A 31 -9.37 -3.32 26.10
N ILE A 32 -9.43 -2.11 26.65
CA ILE A 32 -8.36 -1.49 27.42
C ILE A 32 -8.91 -1.17 28.82
N GLU A 33 -8.22 -1.62 29.86
CA GLU A 33 -8.60 -1.45 31.26
C GLU A 33 -7.50 -0.73 32.03
N MET A 34 -7.87 0.24 32.83
CA MET A 34 -6.98 0.86 33.80
C MET A 34 -6.83 -0.04 35.02
N ILE A 35 -5.60 -0.42 35.35
CA ILE A 35 -5.27 -1.16 36.58
C ILE A 35 -4.97 -0.16 37.70
N ASP A 36 -4.16 0.85 37.40
CA ASP A 36 -3.87 2.00 38.25
C ASP A 36 -3.56 3.24 37.39
N ALA A 37 -3.15 4.35 37.99
CA ALA A 37 -2.94 5.61 37.28
C ALA A 37 -1.84 5.55 36.18
N THR A 38 -0.98 4.54 36.20
CA THR A 38 0.18 4.40 35.29
C THR A 38 0.19 3.05 34.57
N THR A 39 -0.71 2.15 34.90
CA THR A 39 -0.73 0.77 34.39
C THR A 39 -2.04 0.47 33.66
N LEU A 40 -1.90 -0.07 32.48
CA LEU A 40 -3.01 -0.52 31.62
C LEU A 40 -2.94 -2.03 31.39
N ARG A 41 -4.10 -2.63 31.19
CA ARG A 41 -4.24 -3.96 30.60
C ARG A 41 -4.95 -3.83 29.27
N VAL A 42 -4.27 -4.27 28.21
CA VAL A 42 -4.87 -4.36 26.87
C VAL A 42 -5.16 -5.83 26.57
N THR A 43 -6.41 -6.14 26.28
CA THR A 43 -6.83 -7.47 25.84
C THR A 43 -7.02 -7.43 24.33
N MET A 44 -6.30 -8.28 23.61
CA MET A 44 -6.38 -8.40 22.16
C MET A 44 -7.40 -9.47 21.75
N ASN A 45 -7.99 -9.35 20.55
CA ASN A 45 -8.89 -10.36 20.00
C ASN A 45 -8.16 -11.65 19.57
N SER A 46 -6.90 -11.55 19.21
CA SER A 46 -6.03 -12.68 18.86
C SER A 46 -4.64 -12.49 19.48
N ALA A 47 -3.95 -13.61 19.71
CA ALA A 47 -2.56 -13.58 20.15
C ALA A 47 -1.66 -13.12 18.99
N GLY A 48 -0.50 -12.59 19.32
CA GLY A 48 0.54 -12.23 18.35
C GLY A 48 1.06 -10.81 18.53
N ILE A 49 2.35 -10.63 18.24
CA ILE A 49 3.04 -9.32 18.37
C ILE A 49 2.47 -8.27 17.40
N GLY A 50 1.87 -8.69 16.28
CA GLY A 50 1.22 -7.81 15.31
C GLY A 50 0.14 -6.91 15.93
N GLY A 51 -0.48 -7.36 17.03
CA GLY A 51 -1.44 -6.57 17.79
C GLY A 51 -0.86 -5.26 18.36
N LEU A 52 0.45 -5.15 18.58
CA LEU A 52 1.08 -3.93 19.07
C LEU A 52 0.93 -2.74 18.11
N TYR A 53 0.82 -2.97 16.79
CA TYR A 53 0.56 -1.91 15.82
C TYR A 53 -0.79 -1.22 16.03
N SER A 54 -1.74 -1.91 16.66
CA SER A 54 -3.05 -1.35 17.03
C SER A 54 -2.97 -0.25 18.09
N LEU A 55 -1.86 -0.17 18.81
CA LEU A 55 -1.63 0.82 19.88
C LEU A 55 -1.03 2.13 19.34
N SER A 56 -0.96 2.33 18.05
CA SER A 56 -0.36 3.50 17.40
C SER A 56 -1.32 4.67 17.19
N PHE A 57 -2.31 4.86 18.04
CA PHE A 57 -3.23 6.01 18.01
C PHE A 57 -2.79 7.13 18.99
N PRO A 58 -3.07 8.40 18.68
CA PRO A 58 -2.74 9.51 19.56
C PRO A 58 -3.61 9.49 20.83
N ILE A 59 -3.02 9.81 21.97
CA ILE A 59 -3.73 9.90 23.23
C ILE A 59 -4.14 11.36 23.48
N ILE A 60 -5.42 11.56 23.81
CA ILE A 60 -5.97 12.84 24.22
C ILE A 60 -6.29 12.83 25.73
N HIS A 61 -6.12 13.95 26.38
CA HIS A 61 -6.45 14.09 27.80
C HIS A 61 -7.96 14.32 27.95
N GLU A 62 -8.62 13.59 28.85
CA GLU A 62 -10.09 13.61 29.04
C GLU A 62 -10.66 15.02 29.25
N ASN A 63 -9.95 15.85 30.02
CA ASN A 63 -10.42 17.20 30.41
C ASN A 63 -9.60 18.32 29.75
N ALA A 64 -8.87 18.02 28.64
CA ALA A 64 -8.09 19.05 27.97
C ALA A 64 -8.90 19.80 26.92
N GLU A 65 -8.50 21.04 26.67
CA GLU A 65 -8.97 21.79 25.51
C GLU A 65 -8.67 21.01 24.21
N PRO A 66 -9.52 21.13 23.18
CA PRO A 66 -9.29 20.48 21.89
C PRO A 66 -7.89 20.72 21.36
N PHE A 67 -7.29 19.71 20.75
CA PHE A 67 -5.93 19.75 20.16
C PHE A 67 -4.78 19.90 21.17
N THR A 68 -5.01 19.69 22.44
CA THR A 68 -3.95 19.64 23.46
C THR A 68 -3.25 18.28 23.41
N GLY A 69 -1.92 18.28 23.36
CA GLY A 69 -1.09 17.07 23.31
C GLY A 69 0.23 17.25 24.04
N THR A 70 1.01 16.18 24.10
CA THR A 70 2.35 16.14 24.73
C THR A 70 3.48 16.25 23.72
N GLY A 71 3.19 16.67 22.48
CA GLY A 71 4.13 16.76 21.39
C GLY A 71 5.04 18.02 21.45
N ALA A 72 5.99 18.06 20.51
CA ALA A 72 6.93 19.18 20.35
C ALA A 72 6.26 20.49 19.94
N TYR A 73 5.01 20.44 19.47
CA TYR A 73 4.24 21.59 19.04
C TYR A 73 2.86 21.59 19.68
N ARG A 74 2.30 22.81 19.85
CA ARG A 74 0.93 23.05 20.31
C ARG A 74 0.13 23.73 19.22
N ALA A 75 -1.12 23.35 19.02
CA ALA A 75 -2.03 24.04 18.13
C ALA A 75 -2.32 25.45 18.68
N SER A 76 -2.09 26.47 17.89
CA SER A 76 -2.39 27.88 18.23
C SER A 76 -3.54 28.45 17.40
N TYR A 77 -3.86 27.82 16.27
CA TYR A 77 -4.99 28.18 15.42
C TYR A 77 -5.43 26.95 14.62
N VAL A 78 -6.74 26.72 14.54
CA VAL A 78 -7.32 25.61 13.78
C VAL A 78 -8.55 26.10 13.02
N SER A 79 -8.58 25.83 11.71
CA SER A 79 -9.73 26.03 10.84
C SER A 79 -9.79 24.94 9.77
N ASN A 80 -10.82 24.92 8.95
CA ASN A 80 -10.97 23.95 7.86
C ASN A 80 -9.92 24.10 6.74
N THR A 81 -9.26 25.26 6.65
CA THR A 81 -8.28 25.56 5.59
C THR A 81 -6.85 25.70 6.08
N LYS A 82 -6.66 25.90 7.40
CA LYS A 82 -5.36 26.17 7.99
C LYS A 82 -5.26 25.66 9.42
N ILE A 83 -4.14 25.04 9.75
CA ILE A 83 -3.74 24.74 11.13
C ILE A 83 -2.38 25.41 11.36
N THR A 84 -2.25 26.16 12.46
CA THR A 84 -0.98 26.72 12.90
C THR A 84 -0.55 26.06 14.20
N LEU A 85 0.65 25.52 14.19
CA LEU A 85 1.30 24.95 15.36
C LEU A 85 2.46 25.87 15.78
N LYS A 86 2.63 26.04 17.09
CA LYS A 86 3.78 26.72 17.69
C LYS A 86 4.60 25.74 18.51
N SER A 87 5.91 25.98 18.59
CA SER A 87 6.80 25.19 19.43
C SER A 87 6.31 25.14 20.88
N ASN A 88 6.42 23.96 21.49
CA ASN A 88 6.04 23.73 22.87
C ASN A 88 7.27 23.86 23.76
N GLU A 89 7.40 25.02 24.44
CA GLU A 89 8.55 25.30 25.33
C GLU A 89 8.59 24.38 26.56
N GLU A 90 7.44 23.79 26.94
CA GLU A 90 7.33 22.86 28.08
C GLU A 90 7.46 21.40 27.63
N TRP A 91 7.84 21.15 26.38
CA TRP A 91 8.03 19.80 25.92
C TRP A 91 9.20 19.12 26.63
N TRP A 92 9.07 17.83 26.92
CA TRP A 92 10.01 17.03 27.72
C TRP A 92 11.42 16.85 27.08
N ASP A 93 11.55 17.05 25.78
CA ASP A 93 12.80 17.06 25.04
C ASP A 93 13.16 18.53 24.64
N ARG A 94 14.22 18.74 23.93
CA ARG A 94 14.63 20.08 23.50
C ARG A 94 13.60 20.72 22.56
N PRO A 95 13.38 22.02 22.65
CA PRO A 95 12.50 22.72 21.73
C PRO A 95 12.89 22.51 20.26
N PRO A 96 11.92 22.42 19.33
CA PRO A 96 12.18 22.37 17.89
C PRO A 96 12.93 23.63 17.42
N TYR A 97 13.70 23.50 16.33
CA TYR A 97 14.36 24.64 15.72
C TYR A 97 13.43 25.57 14.92
N ILE A 98 12.30 25.04 14.47
CA ILE A 98 11.26 25.80 13.75
C ILE A 98 10.18 26.17 14.75
N ASP A 99 10.00 27.47 15.01
CA ASP A 99 9.04 27.98 16.01
C ASP A 99 7.58 27.77 15.58
N THR A 100 7.30 27.91 14.29
CA THR A 100 5.94 27.86 13.76
C THR A 100 5.86 26.97 12.54
N VAL A 101 4.87 26.05 12.55
CA VAL A 101 4.53 25.18 11.42
C VAL A 101 3.09 25.44 11.03
N GLU A 102 2.86 25.71 9.75
CA GLU A 102 1.52 25.93 9.21
C GLU A 102 1.14 24.84 8.21
N PHE A 103 0.01 24.20 8.41
CA PHE A 103 -0.63 23.33 7.45
C PHE A 103 -1.68 24.10 6.69
N HIS A 104 -1.60 24.09 5.37
CA HIS A 104 -2.55 24.75 4.50
C HIS A 104 -3.29 23.71 3.65
N ALA A 105 -4.61 23.62 3.76
CA ALA A 105 -5.42 22.80 2.86
C ALA A 105 -5.35 23.35 1.43
N ARG A 106 -5.29 22.47 0.46
CA ARG A 106 -5.37 22.78 -0.97
C ARG A 106 -6.34 21.80 -1.64
N GLU A 107 -7.00 22.27 -2.68
CA GLU A 107 -8.02 21.48 -3.39
C GLU A 107 -7.45 20.27 -4.12
N SER A 108 -6.18 20.34 -4.52
CA SER A 108 -5.50 19.28 -5.25
C SER A 108 -3.99 19.28 -5.04
N ASN A 109 -3.32 18.17 -5.37
CA ASN A 109 -1.86 18.09 -5.43
C ASN A 109 -1.26 19.13 -6.40
N ALA A 110 -1.92 19.39 -7.53
CA ALA A 110 -1.47 20.37 -8.51
C ALA A 110 -1.50 21.78 -7.93
N THR A 111 -2.57 22.15 -7.23
CA THR A 111 -2.69 23.46 -6.55
C THR A 111 -1.68 23.60 -5.42
N ALA A 112 -1.39 22.54 -4.68
CA ALA A 112 -0.37 22.54 -3.64
C ALA A 112 1.03 22.79 -4.23
N LEU A 113 1.38 22.11 -5.32
CA LEU A 113 2.66 22.31 -6.00
C LEU A 113 2.79 23.68 -6.67
N ALA A 114 1.69 24.22 -7.22
CA ALA A 114 1.67 25.61 -7.70
C ALA A 114 1.93 26.62 -6.57
N SER A 115 1.34 26.39 -5.39
CA SER A 115 1.58 27.21 -4.18
C SER A 115 3.04 27.10 -3.71
N TYR A 116 3.67 25.92 -3.83
CA TYR A 116 5.10 25.75 -3.58
C TYR A 116 5.94 26.57 -4.56
N GLY A 117 5.65 26.48 -5.87
CA GLY A 117 6.34 27.25 -6.92
C GLY A 117 6.21 28.79 -6.71
N ALA A 118 5.09 29.24 -6.15
CA ALA A 118 4.86 30.64 -5.78
C ALA A 118 5.55 31.05 -4.45
N GLY A 119 6.29 30.14 -3.79
CA GLY A 119 6.97 30.42 -2.52
C GLY A 119 6.06 30.50 -1.30
N GLN A 120 4.80 30.06 -1.40
CA GLN A 120 3.83 30.06 -0.32
C GLN A 120 3.94 28.85 0.60
N LEU A 121 4.53 27.75 0.12
CA LEU A 121 4.75 26.52 0.85
C LEU A 121 6.22 26.12 0.78
N ASN A 122 6.72 25.46 1.83
CA ASN A 122 8.10 25.01 1.93
C ASN A 122 8.25 23.49 1.80
N PHE A 123 7.14 22.76 1.98
CA PHE A 123 7.11 21.30 2.02
C PHE A 123 5.75 20.82 1.51
N VAL A 124 5.74 19.97 0.47
CA VAL A 124 4.50 19.48 -0.16
C VAL A 124 4.61 17.98 -0.43
N PRO A 125 3.90 17.14 0.32
CA PRO A 125 3.72 15.75 -0.08
C PRO A 125 2.77 15.65 -1.27
N THR A 126 3.05 14.73 -2.21
CA THR A 126 2.26 14.59 -3.43
C THR A 126 2.33 13.17 -4.00
N ALA A 127 1.25 12.73 -4.63
CA ALA A 127 1.17 11.51 -5.41
C ALA A 127 1.26 11.77 -6.94
N LEU A 128 1.51 13.02 -7.37
CA LEU A 128 1.62 13.36 -8.78
C LEU A 128 2.85 12.71 -9.42
N LEU A 129 2.65 11.98 -10.51
CA LEU A 129 3.72 11.30 -11.23
C LEU A 129 4.69 12.29 -11.89
N THR A 130 4.20 13.45 -12.32
CA THR A 130 4.98 14.50 -13.00
C THR A 130 5.81 15.37 -12.06
N VAL A 131 5.86 15.04 -10.75
CA VAL A 131 6.52 15.83 -9.72
C VAL A 131 8.00 16.13 -9.99
N GLY A 132 8.68 15.29 -10.76
CA GLY A 132 10.10 15.48 -11.12
C GLY A 132 10.41 16.82 -11.79
N GLN A 133 9.44 17.45 -12.47
CA GLN A 133 9.58 18.77 -13.09
C GLN A 133 9.85 19.90 -12.08
N TYR A 134 9.54 19.69 -10.81
CA TYR A 134 9.79 20.67 -9.74
C TYR A 134 11.20 20.59 -9.16
N SER A 135 12.01 19.59 -9.52
CA SER A 135 13.38 19.48 -9.04
C SER A 135 14.26 20.58 -9.63
N GLU A 136 14.89 21.39 -8.77
CA GLU A 136 15.81 22.44 -9.17
C GLU A 136 17.03 22.45 -8.26
N ALA A 137 18.22 22.24 -8.85
CA ALA A 137 19.47 22.14 -8.09
C ALA A 137 19.69 23.37 -7.19
N GLY A 138 19.96 23.14 -5.91
CA GLY A 138 20.20 24.18 -4.90
C GLY A 138 18.96 24.95 -4.43
N LYS A 139 17.77 24.69 -5.00
CA LYS A 139 16.52 25.35 -4.60
C LYS A 139 15.44 24.39 -4.14
N THR A 140 15.20 23.34 -4.89
CA THR A 140 14.12 22.38 -4.66
C THR A 140 14.63 20.96 -4.70
N VAL A 141 14.29 20.20 -3.67
CA VAL A 141 14.54 18.77 -3.59
C VAL A 141 13.22 18.04 -3.80
N VAL A 142 13.25 16.99 -4.61
CA VAL A 142 12.16 16.02 -4.75
C VAL A 142 12.69 14.67 -4.25
N THR A 143 12.06 14.15 -3.22
CA THR A 143 12.44 12.85 -2.61
C THR A 143 11.26 11.92 -2.66
N ASP A 144 11.48 10.69 -3.13
CA ASP A 144 10.47 9.65 -3.14
C ASP A 144 10.46 8.88 -1.82
N MET A 145 9.28 8.41 -1.45
CA MET A 145 9.06 7.57 -0.30
C MET A 145 8.14 6.40 -0.66
N MET A 146 8.44 5.23 -0.09
CA MET A 146 7.61 4.06 -0.23
C MET A 146 6.26 4.28 0.45
N THR A 147 5.19 3.87 -0.24
CA THR A 147 3.85 3.80 0.35
C THR A 147 3.49 2.36 0.70
N GLN A 148 2.38 2.16 1.38
CA GLN A 148 1.75 0.86 1.57
C GLN A 148 0.80 0.49 0.40
N ASN A 149 0.78 1.28 -0.68
CA ASN A 149 -0.08 1.04 -1.83
C ASN A 149 0.55 0.01 -2.77
N MET A 150 0.06 -1.21 -2.69
CA MET A 150 0.46 -2.34 -3.53
C MET A 150 -0.46 -2.43 -4.75
N GLU A 151 0.12 -2.40 -5.96
CA GLU A 151 -0.60 -2.67 -7.21
C GLU A 151 -0.40 -4.13 -7.60
N VAL A 152 -1.50 -4.80 -7.86
CA VAL A 152 -1.53 -6.23 -8.16
C VAL A 152 -2.34 -6.54 -9.41
N MET A 153 -2.04 -7.66 -10.03
CA MET A 153 -2.91 -8.31 -10.97
C MET A 153 -3.57 -9.50 -10.27
N LEU A 154 -4.82 -9.34 -9.90
CA LEU A 154 -5.65 -10.39 -9.35
C LEU A 154 -5.85 -11.49 -10.39
N VAL A 155 -5.95 -12.70 -9.91
CA VAL A 155 -6.22 -13.92 -10.69
C VAL A 155 -7.54 -14.49 -10.23
N ASN A 156 -8.45 -14.76 -11.14
CA ASN A 156 -9.71 -15.43 -10.81
C ASN A 156 -9.51 -16.94 -10.82
N HIS A 157 -9.38 -17.55 -9.65
CA HIS A 157 -9.12 -18.99 -9.49
C HIS A 157 -10.26 -19.88 -9.96
N ASN A 158 -11.44 -19.34 -10.30
CA ASN A 158 -12.53 -20.07 -10.92
C ASN A 158 -12.43 -20.16 -12.44
N ARG A 159 -11.40 -19.56 -13.07
CA ARG A 159 -11.18 -19.54 -14.53
C ARG A 159 -10.13 -20.58 -14.95
N ALA A 160 -10.44 -21.34 -15.99
CA ALA A 160 -9.74 -22.57 -16.36
C ALA A 160 -8.22 -22.40 -16.61
N PHE A 161 -7.78 -21.33 -17.29
CA PHE A 161 -6.35 -21.13 -17.58
C PHE A 161 -5.58 -20.65 -16.36
N VAL A 162 -6.06 -19.56 -15.75
CA VAL A 162 -5.34 -18.84 -14.69
C VAL A 162 -5.43 -19.54 -13.32
N SER A 163 -6.33 -20.53 -13.15
CA SER A 163 -6.37 -21.36 -11.94
C SER A 163 -5.13 -22.25 -11.79
N ARG A 164 -4.41 -22.54 -12.89
CA ARG A 164 -3.18 -23.35 -12.90
C ARG A 164 -1.99 -22.48 -12.50
N VAL A 165 -1.25 -22.90 -11.48
CA VAL A 165 -0.10 -22.12 -10.97
C VAL A 165 1.00 -21.94 -12.01
N GLU A 166 1.26 -22.97 -12.83
CA GLU A 166 2.25 -22.90 -13.91
C GLU A 166 1.86 -21.81 -14.93
N PHE A 167 0.57 -21.70 -15.25
CA PHE A 167 0.10 -20.65 -16.15
C PHE A 167 0.31 -19.25 -15.55
N ARG A 168 0.07 -19.07 -14.24
CA ARG A 168 0.35 -17.82 -13.53
C ARG A 168 1.85 -17.49 -13.51
N ARG A 169 2.71 -18.51 -13.32
CA ARG A 169 4.18 -18.36 -13.40
C ARG A 169 4.62 -17.90 -14.79
N ALA A 170 4.05 -18.48 -15.85
CA ALA A 170 4.33 -18.04 -17.21
C ALA A 170 3.93 -16.57 -17.44
N ILE A 171 2.75 -16.15 -16.97
CA ILE A 171 2.34 -14.75 -16.99
C ILE A 171 3.33 -13.89 -16.23
N ALA A 172 3.74 -14.26 -15.00
CA ALA A 172 4.65 -13.48 -14.18
C ALA A 172 6.01 -13.24 -14.86
N HIS A 173 6.55 -14.25 -15.57
CA HIS A 173 7.76 -14.12 -16.39
C HIS A 173 7.56 -13.31 -17.67
N ALA A 174 6.35 -13.25 -18.22
CA ALA A 174 6.04 -12.45 -19.42
C ALA A 174 5.92 -10.94 -19.11
N LEU A 175 5.79 -10.56 -17.84
CA LEU A 175 5.58 -9.16 -17.43
C LEU A 175 6.90 -8.41 -17.21
N ASN A 176 7.15 -7.40 -18.03
CA ASN A 176 8.24 -6.44 -17.83
C ASN A 176 7.78 -5.32 -16.88
N ARG A 177 7.89 -5.54 -15.56
CA ARG A 177 7.49 -4.58 -14.54
C ARG A 177 8.26 -3.26 -14.65
N THR A 178 9.54 -3.30 -15.01
CA THR A 178 10.35 -2.10 -15.21
C THR A 178 9.75 -1.22 -16.31
N LYS A 179 9.34 -1.82 -17.45
CA LYS A 179 8.70 -1.07 -18.54
C LYS A 179 7.35 -0.47 -18.09
N LEU A 180 6.55 -1.21 -17.31
CA LEU A 180 5.30 -0.68 -16.73
C LEU A 180 5.58 0.53 -15.81
N ILE A 181 6.55 0.40 -14.92
CA ILE A 181 6.92 1.46 -13.97
C ILE A 181 7.44 2.69 -14.70
N THR A 182 8.31 2.52 -15.70
CA THR A 182 8.89 3.65 -16.44
C THR A 182 7.82 4.38 -17.24
N ASN A 183 6.98 3.66 -17.97
CA ASN A 183 6.08 4.28 -18.96
C ASN A 183 4.75 4.74 -18.35
N ALA A 184 4.12 3.92 -17.49
CA ALA A 184 2.83 4.28 -16.90
C ALA A 184 2.99 5.06 -15.58
N TYR A 185 4.05 4.81 -14.80
CA TYR A 185 4.24 5.40 -13.47
C TYR A 185 5.40 6.40 -13.39
N MET A 186 6.04 6.75 -14.52
CA MET A 186 7.14 7.73 -14.55
C MET A 186 8.22 7.46 -13.49
N ASN A 187 8.57 6.19 -13.28
CA ASN A 187 9.47 5.68 -12.23
C ASN A 187 8.99 5.93 -10.77
N ARG A 188 7.70 6.23 -10.56
CA ARG A 188 7.10 6.44 -9.24
C ARG A 188 6.47 5.16 -8.67
N ALA A 189 7.16 4.05 -8.84
CA ALA A 189 6.83 2.76 -8.26
C ALA A 189 8.10 1.93 -8.09
N ARG A 190 8.05 0.90 -7.26
CA ARG A 190 9.11 -0.09 -7.08
C ARG A 190 8.57 -1.48 -7.32
N ALA A 191 9.18 -2.22 -8.23
CA ALA A 191 8.80 -3.59 -8.55
C ALA A 191 8.87 -4.48 -7.30
N ALA A 192 7.92 -5.41 -7.20
CA ALA A 192 7.88 -6.42 -6.17
C ALA A 192 7.22 -7.70 -6.73
N ASP A 193 7.61 -8.85 -6.17
CA ASP A 193 7.03 -10.16 -6.50
C ASP A 193 6.20 -10.72 -5.34
N VAL A 194 6.29 -10.11 -4.16
CA VAL A 194 5.67 -10.55 -2.91
C VAL A 194 4.90 -9.40 -2.25
N PRO A 195 3.85 -9.69 -1.46
CA PRO A 195 2.98 -8.67 -0.88
C PRO A 195 3.58 -8.01 0.37
N VAL A 196 4.88 -7.72 0.36
CA VAL A 196 5.60 -7.02 1.43
C VAL A 196 6.43 -5.90 0.80
N PRO A 197 6.33 -4.64 1.28
CA PRO A 197 7.11 -3.55 0.71
C PRO A 197 8.62 -3.83 0.76
N PRO A 198 9.38 -3.59 -0.32
CA PRO A 198 10.82 -3.88 -0.38
C PRO A 198 11.69 -3.16 0.64
N ASP A 199 11.20 -2.09 1.28
CA ASP A 199 11.88 -1.37 2.36
C ASP A 199 11.42 -1.81 3.77
N SER A 200 10.53 -2.80 3.86
CA SER A 200 10.08 -3.37 5.14
C SER A 200 11.16 -4.26 5.75
N TRP A 201 11.27 -4.24 7.08
CA TRP A 201 12.14 -5.16 7.82
C TRP A 201 11.68 -6.64 7.75
N LEU A 202 10.44 -6.86 7.29
CA LEU A 202 9.86 -8.18 7.01
C LEU A 202 10.11 -8.65 5.57
N TYR A 203 10.74 -7.84 4.70
CA TYR A 203 10.95 -8.21 3.31
C TYR A 203 12.05 -9.27 3.18
N ASN A 204 11.74 -10.37 2.48
CA ASN A 204 12.67 -11.44 2.16
C ASN A 204 13.28 -11.23 0.77
N SER A 205 14.50 -10.74 0.70
CA SER A 205 15.21 -10.56 -0.57
C SER A 205 15.59 -11.87 -1.27
N ASN A 206 15.48 -13.01 -0.57
CA ASN A 206 15.77 -14.34 -1.11
C ASN A 206 14.50 -15.07 -1.58
N ALA A 207 13.32 -14.46 -1.47
CA ALA A 207 12.10 -15.04 -2.04
C ALA A 207 12.26 -15.17 -3.56
N VAL A 208 11.60 -16.18 -4.14
CA VAL A 208 11.62 -16.40 -5.58
C VAL A 208 11.15 -15.13 -6.29
N GLN A 209 11.95 -14.69 -7.28
CA GLN A 209 11.64 -13.53 -8.11
C GLN A 209 11.31 -14.00 -9.52
N TYR A 210 10.26 -13.39 -10.09
CA TYR A 210 9.82 -13.66 -11.45
C TYR A 210 10.38 -12.58 -12.39
N ASP A 211 11.67 -12.73 -12.76
CA ASP A 211 12.31 -11.86 -13.74
C ASP A 211 11.60 -11.91 -15.09
N PHE A 212 11.57 -10.77 -15.78
CA PHE A 212 11.08 -10.72 -17.15
C PHE A 212 11.90 -11.61 -18.05
N ASN A 213 11.30 -12.71 -18.51
CA ASN A 213 11.96 -13.72 -19.34
C ASN A 213 10.95 -14.43 -20.25
N LEU A 214 10.86 -13.95 -21.50
CA LEU A 214 9.96 -14.57 -22.49
C LEU A 214 10.29 -16.02 -22.81
N ASN A 215 11.57 -16.43 -22.72
CA ASN A 215 11.95 -17.83 -22.96
C ASN A 215 11.40 -18.73 -21.86
N SER A 216 11.52 -18.33 -20.61
CA SER A 216 10.95 -19.05 -19.46
C SER A 216 9.43 -19.12 -19.58
N ALA A 217 8.77 -18.00 -19.89
CA ALA A 217 7.33 -17.96 -20.07
C ALA A 217 6.86 -18.91 -21.16
N ASN A 218 7.53 -18.90 -22.34
CA ASN A 218 7.22 -19.80 -23.43
C ASN A 218 7.46 -21.28 -23.09
N ALA A 219 8.58 -21.61 -22.43
CA ALA A 219 8.89 -22.98 -22.01
C ALA A 219 7.81 -23.56 -21.09
N ILE A 220 7.38 -22.77 -20.08
CA ILE A 220 6.30 -23.18 -19.15
C ILE A 220 4.98 -23.38 -19.92
N LEU A 221 4.62 -22.49 -20.85
CA LEU A 221 3.41 -22.64 -21.66
C LEU A 221 3.48 -23.88 -22.56
N ASP A 222 4.65 -24.21 -23.13
CA ASP A 222 4.85 -25.40 -23.95
C ASP A 222 4.74 -26.68 -23.11
N GLU A 223 5.30 -26.71 -21.88
CA GLU A 223 5.17 -27.81 -20.92
C GLU A 223 3.70 -28.05 -20.50
N LEU A 224 2.91 -26.97 -20.39
CA LEU A 224 1.46 -27.05 -20.15
C LEU A 224 0.68 -27.70 -21.31
N GLY A 225 1.34 -27.95 -22.43
CA GLY A 225 0.71 -28.48 -23.64
C GLY A 225 0.14 -27.43 -24.58
N SER A 226 0.41 -26.15 -24.31
CA SER A 226 0.00 -25.06 -25.18
C SER A 226 0.83 -25.08 -26.49
N ARG A 227 0.24 -24.65 -27.60
CA ARG A 227 0.89 -24.60 -28.91
C ARG A 227 0.63 -23.27 -29.60
N VAL A 228 1.67 -22.73 -30.22
CA VAL A 228 1.59 -21.51 -31.02
C VAL A 228 1.04 -21.84 -32.40
N GLY A 229 -0.03 -21.21 -32.82
CA GLY A 229 -0.60 -21.32 -34.15
C GLY A 229 0.17 -20.52 -35.20
N ALA A 230 -0.21 -20.70 -36.48
CA ALA A 230 0.39 -19.95 -37.60
C ALA A 230 0.14 -18.41 -37.51
N ASP A 231 -0.88 -18.00 -36.78
CA ASP A 231 -1.24 -16.62 -36.48
C ASP A 231 -0.48 -16.03 -35.27
N GLY A 232 0.44 -16.79 -34.65
CA GLY A 232 1.19 -16.41 -33.48
C GLY A 232 0.43 -16.54 -32.16
N ARG A 233 -0.84 -16.97 -32.18
CA ARG A 233 -1.65 -17.16 -30.98
C ARG A 233 -1.49 -18.56 -30.41
N ARG A 234 -1.59 -18.66 -29.10
CA ARG A 234 -1.54 -19.94 -28.42
C ARG A 234 -2.93 -20.56 -28.25
N THR A 235 -2.95 -21.89 -28.39
CA THR A 235 -4.10 -22.71 -28.03
C THR A 235 -3.69 -23.68 -26.92
N LEU A 236 -4.65 -24.07 -26.07
CA LEU A 236 -4.49 -25.11 -25.08
C LEU A 236 -5.70 -26.07 -25.17
N ASN A 237 -5.45 -27.36 -25.34
CA ASN A 237 -6.50 -28.37 -25.58
C ASN A 237 -7.42 -28.01 -26.76
N GLY A 238 -6.86 -27.39 -27.82
CA GLY A 238 -7.60 -26.97 -29.02
C GLY A 238 -8.38 -25.68 -28.89
N SER A 239 -8.43 -25.05 -27.72
CA SER A 239 -9.09 -23.77 -27.50
C SER A 239 -8.08 -22.62 -27.51
N PRO A 240 -8.37 -21.47 -28.16
CA PRO A 240 -7.53 -20.28 -28.07
C PRO A 240 -7.39 -19.81 -26.62
N ILE A 241 -6.20 -19.34 -26.25
CA ILE A 241 -5.97 -18.72 -24.94
C ILE A 241 -6.35 -17.26 -25.06
N GLU A 242 -7.56 -16.94 -24.63
CA GLU A 242 -8.11 -15.58 -24.56
C GLU A 242 -8.46 -15.26 -23.13
N LEU A 243 -7.91 -14.15 -22.60
CA LEU A 243 -8.13 -13.70 -21.23
C LEU A 243 -8.84 -12.36 -21.22
N THR A 244 -9.74 -12.16 -20.28
CA THR A 244 -10.32 -10.84 -19.98
C THR A 244 -9.55 -10.19 -18.84
N LEU A 245 -8.96 -9.01 -19.08
CA LEU A 245 -8.29 -8.19 -18.08
C LEU A 245 -9.17 -7.01 -17.72
N LEU A 246 -9.77 -7.07 -16.53
CA LEU A 246 -10.54 -5.98 -15.96
C LEU A 246 -9.60 -4.91 -15.38
N THR A 247 -9.85 -3.65 -15.65
CA THR A 247 -9.12 -2.53 -15.07
C THR A 247 -10.05 -1.38 -14.73
N SER A 248 -9.63 -0.56 -13.75
CA SER A 248 -10.31 0.70 -13.45
C SER A 248 -9.67 1.86 -14.22
N GLY A 249 -10.48 2.81 -14.63
CA GLY A 249 -10.01 4.04 -15.25
C GLY A 249 -11.12 5.07 -15.39
N THR A 250 -10.72 6.33 -15.47
CA THR A 250 -11.58 7.46 -15.85
C THR A 250 -10.84 8.30 -16.88
N THR A 251 -11.51 9.26 -17.51
CA THR A 251 -10.86 10.21 -18.41
C THR A 251 -9.77 11.05 -17.74
N GLU A 252 -9.84 11.20 -16.42
CA GLU A 252 -8.90 11.99 -15.63
C GLU A 252 -7.77 11.14 -15.01
N ASN A 253 -7.99 9.81 -14.88
CA ASN A 253 -7.01 8.88 -14.32
C ASN A 253 -6.90 7.64 -15.21
N THR A 254 -5.99 7.69 -16.16
CA THR A 254 -5.74 6.66 -17.18
C THR A 254 -4.61 5.69 -16.83
N VAL A 255 -3.85 5.96 -15.77
CA VAL A 255 -2.59 5.26 -15.46
C VAL A 255 -2.76 3.74 -15.40
N ARG A 256 -3.81 3.26 -14.73
CA ARG A 256 -4.03 1.81 -14.61
C ARG A 256 -4.56 1.20 -15.91
N SER A 257 -5.37 1.92 -16.70
CA SER A 257 -5.83 1.44 -18.01
C SER A 257 -4.69 1.45 -19.05
N GLU A 258 -3.77 2.40 -18.98
CA GLU A 258 -2.54 2.38 -19.78
C GLU A 258 -1.65 1.19 -19.42
N ALA A 259 -1.45 0.92 -18.14
CA ALA A 259 -0.74 -0.27 -17.67
C ALA A 259 -1.40 -1.56 -18.15
N ALA A 260 -2.74 -1.64 -18.16
CA ALA A 260 -3.48 -2.80 -18.68
C ALA A 260 -3.23 -3.01 -20.18
N GLY A 261 -3.21 -1.95 -21.00
CA GLY A 261 -2.85 -2.02 -22.41
C GLY A 261 -1.44 -2.57 -22.62
N MET A 262 -0.47 -2.07 -21.84
CA MET A 262 0.91 -2.57 -21.91
C MET A 262 1.04 -4.04 -21.48
N ILE A 263 0.27 -4.47 -20.46
CA ILE A 263 0.21 -5.88 -20.06
C ILE A 263 -0.34 -6.75 -21.18
N ALA A 264 -1.42 -6.31 -21.85
CA ALA A 264 -1.99 -7.01 -22.98
C ALA A 264 -0.97 -7.19 -24.13
N GLU A 265 -0.19 -6.16 -24.45
CA GLU A 265 0.89 -6.24 -25.44
C GLU A 265 1.99 -7.23 -25.02
N GLN A 266 2.39 -7.22 -23.74
CA GLN A 266 3.41 -8.11 -23.22
C GLN A 266 2.96 -9.59 -23.24
N LEU A 267 1.71 -9.87 -22.92
CA LEU A 267 1.14 -11.21 -22.99
C LEU A 267 0.93 -11.67 -24.43
N ALA A 268 0.64 -10.77 -25.36
CA ALA A 268 0.59 -11.07 -26.79
C ALA A 268 1.95 -11.55 -27.33
N ALA A 269 3.08 -11.07 -26.77
CA ALA A 269 4.42 -11.51 -27.15
C ALA A 269 4.70 -12.99 -26.84
N VAL A 270 3.92 -13.61 -25.97
CA VAL A 270 3.94 -15.07 -25.68
C VAL A 270 2.70 -15.80 -26.23
N GLY A 271 1.96 -15.15 -27.13
CA GLY A 271 0.82 -15.74 -27.85
C GLY A 271 -0.50 -15.78 -27.06
N ILE A 272 -0.59 -15.10 -25.93
CA ILE A 272 -1.82 -14.99 -25.13
C ILE A 272 -2.60 -13.75 -25.57
N THR A 273 -3.84 -13.92 -26.03
CA THR A 273 -4.73 -12.81 -26.39
C THR A 273 -5.38 -12.25 -25.11
N VAL A 274 -5.35 -10.92 -24.96
CA VAL A 274 -5.98 -10.27 -23.78
C VAL A 274 -6.96 -9.21 -24.25
N LYS A 275 -8.21 -9.34 -23.81
CA LYS A 275 -9.26 -8.32 -23.95
C LYS A 275 -9.24 -7.43 -22.71
N VAL A 276 -8.86 -6.17 -22.86
CA VAL A 276 -8.93 -5.19 -21.77
C VAL A 276 -10.35 -4.65 -21.66
N VAL A 277 -10.90 -4.68 -20.45
CA VAL A 277 -12.20 -4.11 -20.10
C VAL A 277 -11.98 -3.04 -19.02
N THR A 278 -12.25 -1.79 -19.36
CA THR A 278 -12.12 -0.66 -18.43
C THR A 278 -13.48 -0.29 -17.86
N ALA A 279 -13.59 -0.20 -16.54
CA ALA A 279 -14.77 0.24 -15.83
C ALA A 279 -14.47 1.47 -14.98
N ALA A 280 -15.43 2.38 -14.85
CA ALA A 280 -15.25 3.60 -14.09
C ALA A 280 -15.13 3.32 -12.58
N HIS A 281 -14.19 4.00 -11.93
CA HIS A 281 -13.99 3.90 -10.50
C HIS A 281 -13.72 5.26 -9.88
N SER A 282 -14.54 5.64 -8.91
CA SER A 282 -14.30 6.78 -8.05
C SER A 282 -13.65 6.30 -6.75
N TYR A 283 -12.53 6.90 -6.37
CA TYR A 283 -11.82 6.54 -5.14
C TYR A 283 -12.75 6.64 -3.92
N GLY A 284 -12.77 5.58 -3.10
CA GLY A 284 -13.62 5.51 -1.91
C GLY A 284 -15.08 5.12 -2.17
N SER A 285 -15.50 4.92 -3.43
CA SER A 285 -16.86 4.45 -3.74
C SER A 285 -16.92 2.93 -3.83
N ALA A 286 -17.70 2.31 -2.94
CA ALA A 286 -18.00 0.87 -2.99
C ALA A 286 -18.94 0.53 -4.17
N ASP A 287 -19.71 1.50 -4.65
CA ASP A 287 -20.77 1.33 -5.67
C ASP A 287 -20.31 1.72 -7.09
N SER A 288 -18.99 1.71 -7.34
CA SER A 288 -18.48 2.02 -8.68
C SER A 288 -18.71 0.87 -9.67
N GLU A 289 -18.78 1.19 -10.97
CA GLU A 289 -18.86 0.18 -12.04
C GLU A 289 -17.73 -0.86 -11.93
N TYR A 290 -16.52 -0.43 -11.60
CA TYR A 290 -15.39 -1.31 -11.42
C TYR A 290 -15.62 -2.30 -10.27
N MET A 291 -16.07 -1.83 -9.10
CA MET A 291 -16.33 -2.72 -7.96
C MET A 291 -17.46 -3.70 -8.25
N THR A 292 -18.48 -3.27 -8.97
CA THR A 292 -19.57 -4.14 -9.44
C THR A 292 -19.05 -5.20 -10.41
N ALA A 293 -18.23 -4.84 -11.40
CA ALA A 293 -17.62 -5.77 -12.35
C ALA A 293 -16.65 -6.72 -11.67
N LEU A 294 -15.86 -6.24 -10.68
CA LEU A 294 -14.95 -7.05 -9.89
C LEU A 294 -15.71 -8.13 -9.11
N ALA A 295 -16.81 -7.75 -8.45
CA ALA A 295 -17.67 -8.66 -7.70
C ALA A 295 -18.43 -9.66 -8.59
N ALA A 296 -18.79 -9.28 -9.83
CA ALA A 296 -19.45 -10.17 -10.79
C ALA A 296 -18.56 -11.35 -11.23
N GLY A 297 -17.21 -11.19 -11.18
CA GLY A 297 -16.27 -12.28 -11.47
C GLY A 297 -16.16 -12.66 -12.97
N ASP A 298 -16.66 -11.82 -13.89
CA ASP A 298 -16.60 -12.06 -15.32
C ASP A 298 -15.27 -11.58 -15.94
N TRP A 299 -14.17 -11.95 -15.30
CA TRP A 299 -12.81 -11.61 -15.69
C TRP A 299 -11.87 -12.79 -15.34
N ASP A 300 -10.75 -12.89 -16.05
CA ASP A 300 -9.68 -13.83 -15.76
C ASP A 300 -8.59 -13.18 -14.91
N LEU A 301 -8.29 -11.92 -15.22
CA LEU A 301 -7.32 -11.08 -14.55
C LEU A 301 -7.96 -9.74 -14.21
N ALA A 302 -7.56 -9.09 -13.11
CA ALA A 302 -8.00 -7.74 -12.80
C ALA A 302 -6.87 -6.91 -12.16
N LEU A 303 -6.68 -5.67 -12.61
CA LEU A 303 -5.74 -4.74 -11.99
C LEU A 303 -6.38 -4.05 -10.80
N CYS A 304 -5.82 -4.24 -9.63
CA CYS A 304 -6.32 -3.70 -8.37
C CYS A 304 -5.19 -3.07 -7.55
N GLY A 305 -5.52 -2.03 -6.78
CA GLY A 305 -4.62 -1.44 -5.79
C GLY A 305 -5.09 -1.74 -4.38
N PHE A 306 -4.19 -2.18 -3.53
CA PHE A 306 -4.45 -2.43 -2.11
C PHE A 306 -3.60 -1.52 -1.24
N ASN A 307 -4.20 -0.96 -0.21
CA ASN A 307 -3.48 -0.23 0.82
C ASN A 307 -3.27 -1.17 2.01
N LEU A 308 -2.03 -1.65 2.18
CA LEU A 308 -1.69 -2.56 3.25
C LEU A 308 -1.73 -1.85 4.61
N ALA A 309 -2.16 -2.57 5.64
CA ALA A 309 -2.02 -2.10 7.01
C ALA A 309 -0.54 -2.01 7.41
N GLN A 310 -0.20 -1.13 8.35
CA GLN A 310 1.17 -1.02 8.88
C GLN A 310 1.68 -2.30 9.54
N SER A 311 0.77 -3.11 10.07
CA SER A 311 1.05 -4.44 10.61
C SER A 311 1.46 -5.47 9.54
N ASN A 312 1.37 -5.13 8.26
CA ASN A 312 1.44 -6.07 7.13
C ASN A 312 0.46 -7.24 7.27
N ASP A 313 -0.73 -6.98 7.81
CA ASP A 313 -1.81 -7.96 7.86
C ASP A 313 -2.26 -8.30 6.43
N LEU A 314 -2.02 -9.53 6.02
CA LEU A 314 -2.35 -10.07 4.70
C LEU A 314 -3.58 -10.97 4.71
N GLU A 315 -4.19 -11.20 5.87
CA GLU A 315 -5.39 -12.03 5.99
C GLU A 315 -6.55 -11.55 5.11
N PRO A 316 -6.84 -10.24 4.99
CA PRO A 316 -7.91 -9.76 4.11
C PRO A 316 -7.77 -10.16 2.65
N TYR A 317 -6.56 -10.48 2.19
CA TYR A 317 -6.23 -10.76 0.77
C TYR A 317 -5.99 -12.25 0.50
N LEU A 318 -5.52 -12.98 1.50
CA LEU A 318 -5.02 -14.35 1.35
C LEU A 318 -5.88 -15.41 2.06
N SER A 319 -6.74 -15.02 3.01
CA SER A 319 -7.66 -15.97 3.62
C SER A 319 -8.85 -16.25 2.68
N VAL A 320 -9.42 -17.44 2.78
CA VAL A 320 -10.57 -17.88 1.95
C VAL A 320 -11.76 -16.92 2.06
N ASN A 321 -12.00 -16.41 3.29
CA ASN A 321 -13.08 -15.46 3.58
C ASN A 321 -12.57 -14.01 3.67
N GLY A 322 -11.37 -13.75 3.18
CA GLY A 322 -10.79 -12.41 3.18
C GLY A 322 -11.64 -11.43 2.39
N LYS A 323 -11.96 -10.28 2.97
CA LYS A 323 -12.84 -9.26 2.35
C LYS A 323 -12.32 -8.74 1.01
N ASN A 324 -11.04 -8.89 0.73
CA ASN A 324 -10.37 -8.45 -0.50
C ASN A 324 -9.91 -9.64 -1.37
N ASN A 325 -10.34 -10.87 -1.04
CA ASN A 325 -10.05 -12.06 -1.84
C ASN A 325 -11.01 -12.17 -3.04
N PHE A 326 -11.03 -11.15 -3.90
CA PHE A 326 -11.89 -11.09 -5.09
C PHE A 326 -11.55 -12.17 -6.14
N GLY A 327 -10.34 -12.70 -6.11
CA GLY A 327 -9.87 -13.75 -7.01
C GLY A 327 -10.31 -15.16 -6.62
N HIS A 328 -11.01 -15.34 -5.50
CA HIS A 328 -11.46 -16.61 -4.97
C HIS A 328 -10.30 -17.59 -4.71
N TYR A 329 -9.14 -17.07 -4.30
CA TYR A 329 -8.04 -17.92 -3.86
C TYR A 329 -8.50 -18.81 -2.71
N ASN A 330 -8.27 -20.13 -2.86
CA ASN A 330 -8.69 -21.11 -1.88
C ASN A 330 -7.46 -21.77 -1.23
N ALA A 331 -7.12 -21.30 -0.04
CA ALA A 331 -6.03 -21.85 0.76
C ALA A 331 -6.20 -23.32 1.15
N GLY A 332 -7.40 -23.89 1.03
CA GLY A 332 -7.62 -25.33 1.21
C GLY A 332 -6.98 -26.19 0.12
N LEU A 333 -6.72 -25.61 -1.07
CA LEU A 333 -5.99 -26.25 -2.17
C LEU A 333 -4.48 -25.95 -2.09
N TYR A 334 -4.08 -24.92 -1.34
CA TYR A 334 -2.74 -24.39 -1.25
C TYR A 334 -2.39 -24.16 0.23
N SER A 335 -1.79 -25.15 0.86
CA SER A 335 -1.60 -25.16 2.32
C SER A 335 -0.44 -24.30 2.81
N GLY A 336 0.50 -23.92 1.94
CA GLY A 336 1.71 -23.20 2.32
C GLY A 336 1.44 -21.76 2.78
N VAL A 337 0.72 -20.97 1.96
CA VAL A 337 0.35 -19.59 2.28
C VAL A 337 -0.52 -19.52 3.53
N SER A 338 -1.52 -20.40 3.65
CA SER A 338 -2.39 -20.43 4.83
C SER A 338 -1.65 -20.79 6.12
N ALA A 339 -0.75 -21.79 6.06
CA ALA A 339 0.05 -22.19 7.22
C ALA A 339 1.01 -21.07 7.67
N ALA A 340 1.67 -20.41 6.71
CA ALA A 340 2.59 -19.31 7.00
C ALA A 340 1.85 -18.06 7.54
N LEU A 341 0.67 -17.75 6.99
CA LEU A 341 -0.18 -16.66 7.48
C LEU A 341 -0.60 -16.90 8.95
N ASN A 342 -1.01 -18.12 9.28
CA ASN A 342 -1.34 -18.48 10.67
C ASN A 342 -0.13 -18.34 11.61
N LYS A 343 1.07 -18.74 11.17
CA LYS A 343 2.30 -18.55 11.96
C LYS A 343 2.60 -17.06 12.16
N MET A 344 2.43 -16.24 11.12
CA MET A 344 2.65 -14.81 11.18
C MET A 344 1.69 -14.14 12.17
N ASN A 345 0.41 -14.51 12.15
CA ASN A 345 -0.61 -14.01 13.06
C ASN A 345 -0.37 -14.45 14.52
N ALA A 346 0.24 -15.62 14.74
CA ALA A 346 0.53 -16.17 16.06
C ALA A 346 1.93 -15.82 16.59
N ALA A 347 2.75 -15.09 15.84
CA ALA A 347 4.13 -14.77 16.21
C ALA A 347 4.20 -13.98 17.54
N ALA A 348 5.01 -14.45 18.48
CA ALA A 348 5.09 -13.88 19.82
C ALA A 348 6.14 -12.78 19.97
N ASP A 349 7.10 -12.71 19.03
CA ASP A 349 8.22 -11.77 19.04
C ASP A 349 8.62 -11.38 17.59
N GLU A 350 9.53 -10.43 17.47
CA GLU A 350 9.98 -9.91 16.16
C GLU A 350 10.71 -10.98 15.32
N GLU A 351 11.43 -11.90 15.95
CA GLU A 351 12.17 -12.95 15.23
C GLU A 351 11.18 -13.97 14.64
N SER A 352 10.25 -14.46 15.43
CA SER A 352 9.21 -15.39 14.97
C SER A 352 8.31 -14.75 13.91
N LEU A 353 7.98 -13.45 14.05
CA LEU A 353 7.22 -12.71 13.05
C LEU A 353 7.99 -12.60 11.73
N ARG A 354 9.27 -12.28 11.77
CA ARG A 354 10.12 -12.19 10.56
C ARG A 354 10.26 -13.55 9.88
N ASN A 355 10.51 -14.59 10.64
CA ASN A 355 10.65 -15.95 10.09
C ASN A 355 9.34 -16.40 9.42
N ALA A 356 8.21 -16.16 10.05
CA ALA A 356 6.90 -16.48 9.49
C ALA A 356 6.60 -15.63 8.23
N ALA A 357 6.97 -14.34 8.23
CA ALA A 357 6.84 -13.49 7.05
C ALA A 357 7.72 -13.98 5.88
N TYR A 358 8.91 -14.51 6.15
CA TYR A 358 9.78 -15.08 5.13
C TYR A 358 9.20 -16.38 4.55
N GLU A 359 8.66 -17.26 5.40
CA GLU A 359 7.94 -18.46 4.96
C GLU A 359 6.71 -18.07 4.11
N LEU A 360 5.96 -17.06 4.53
CA LEU A 360 4.80 -16.58 3.78
C LEU A 360 5.18 -16.08 2.37
N GLN A 361 6.26 -15.30 2.26
CA GLN A 361 6.71 -14.79 0.97
C GLN A 361 7.19 -15.91 0.05
N THR A 362 7.85 -16.93 0.59
CA THR A 362 8.28 -18.10 -0.18
C THR A 362 7.04 -18.87 -0.67
N ALA A 363 6.10 -19.20 0.21
CA ALA A 363 4.88 -19.90 -0.16
C ALA A 363 4.03 -19.07 -1.15
N PHE A 364 3.96 -17.76 -0.97
CA PHE A 364 3.27 -16.86 -1.88
C PHE A 364 3.87 -16.90 -3.29
N ALA A 365 5.20 -16.87 -3.40
CA ALA A 365 5.89 -16.96 -4.68
C ALA A 365 5.65 -18.33 -5.36
N ASP A 366 5.59 -19.42 -4.58
CA ASP A 366 5.33 -20.75 -5.11
C ASP A 366 3.87 -20.91 -5.58
N GLU A 367 2.92 -20.37 -4.86
CA GLU A 367 1.48 -20.57 -5.09
C GLU A 367 0.87 -19.47 -5.97
N LEU A 368 1.45 -18.25 -6.01
CA LEU A 368 0.98 -17.09 -6.74
C LEU A 368 -0.54 -16.87 -6.62
N PRO A 369 -1.08 -16.59 -5.44
CA PRO A 369 -2.51 -16.30 -5.25
C PRO A 369 -3.00 -15.16 -6.15
N PHE A 370 -2.15 -14.17 -6.34
CA PHE A 370 -2.23 -13.08 -7.31
C PHE A 370 -0.80 -12.65 -7.67
N ILE A 371 -0.64 -11.83 -8.70
CA ILE A 371 0.67 -11.35 -9.14
C ILE A 371 0.87 -9.94 -8.60
N VAL A 372 1.84 -9.77 -7.71
CA VAL A 372 2.27 -8.43 -7.28
C VAL A 372 3.03 -7.78 -8.42
N LEU A 373 2.70 -6.53 -8.74
CA LEU A 373 3.37 -5.79 -9.80
C LEU A 373 4.40 -4.82 -9.22
N TYR A 374 3.98 -3.97 -8.30
CA TYR A 374 4.84 -2.95 -7.68
C TYR A 374 4.15 -2.29 -6.49
N PHE A 375 4.95 -1.63 -5.66
CA PHE A 375 4.50 -0.67 -4.66
C PHE A 375 4.64 0.75 -5.21
N ARG A 376 3.62 1.58 -5.02
CA ARG A 376 3.65 2.98 -5.46
C ARG A 376 4.56 3.80 -4.57
N LEU A 377 5.18 4.83 -5.15
CA LEU A 377 5.90 5.85 -4.42
C LEU A 377 5.07 7.14 -4.41
N ASN A 378 5.03 7.79 -3.27
CA ASN A 378 4.70 9.19 -3.18
C ASN A 378 5.98 10.01 -3.14
N SER A 379 5.89 11.30 -3.38
CA SER A 379 7.04 12.19 -3.34
C SER A 379 6.79 13.35 -2.39
N VAL A 380 7.86 13.93 -1.91
CA VAL A 380 7.83 15.19 -1.18
C VAL A 380 8.68 16.20 -1.93
N VAL A 381 8.11 17.36 -2.20
CA VAL A 381 8.79 18.52 -2.74
C VAL A 381 9.06 19.50 -1.61
N TYR A 382 10.31 19.86 -1.41
CA TYR A 382 10.68 20.77 -0.33
C TYR A 382 11.88 21.66 -0.69
N SER A 383 12.01 22.78 0.02
CA SER A 383 13.12 23.71 -0.15
C SER A 383 14.45 23.06 0.18
N ALA A 384 15.46 23.19 -0.69
CA ALA A 384 16.81 22.73 -0.43
C ALA A 384 17.46 23.41 0.81
N LYS A 385 16.89 24.52 1.28
CA LYS A 385 17.28 25.14 2.54
C LYS A 385 16.79 24.40 3.79
N LEU A 386 15.78 23.55 3.67
CA LEU A 386 15.26 22.75 4.78
C LEU A 386 16.17 21.53 4.99
N GLN A 387 16.74 21.40 6.19
CA GLN A 387 17.74 20.41 6.55
C GLN A 387 17.23 19.43 7.62
N GLU A 388 17.94 18.34 7.83
CA GLU A 388 17.71 17.29 8.84
C GLU A 388 16.32 16.64 8.75
N ILE A 389 15.79 16.53 7.54
CA ILE A 389 14.47 15.90 7.31
C ILE A 389 14.49 14.43 7.71
N GLY A 390 15.62 13.76 7.49
CA GLY A 390 15.77 12.32 7.76
C GLY A 390 15.00 11.45 6.76
N THR A 391 14.85 10.18 7.09
CA THR A 391 14.07 9.24 6.27
C THR A 391 12.59 9.47 6.49
N MET A 392 11.89 9.81 5.39
CA MET A 392 10.44 9.98 5.39
C MET A 392 9.76 8.65 5.07
N ARG A 393 8.64 8.40 5.74
CA ARG A 393 7.83 7.20 5.55
C ARG A 393 6.37 7.53 5.88
N GLU A 394 5.44 7.07 5.08
CA GLU A 394 4.01 7.15 5.43
C GLU A 394 3.65 6.19 6.59
N PRO A 395 2.72 6.60 7.46
CA PRO A 395 2.04 7.91 7.55
C PRO A 395 2.82 8.96 8.36
N ALA A 396 4.04 8.66 8.80
CA ALA A 396 4.81 9.47 9.75
C ALA A 396 5.78 10.44 9.04
N LEU A 397 5.30 11.20 8.05
CA LEU A 397 6.10 12.15 7.27
C LEU A 397 6.88 13.16 8.12
N LEU A 398 6.25 13.63 9.19
CA LEU A 398 6.78 14.67 10.06
C LEU A 398 7.47 14.12 11.31
N ARG A 399 7.75 12.81 11.37
CA ARG A 399 8.34 12.15 12.55
C ARG A 399 9.59 12.87 13.08
N ASN A 400 10.40 13.44 12.20
CA ASN A 400 11.65 14.10 12.55
C ASN A 400 11.57 15.62 12.58
N ILE A 401 10.37 16.21 12.51
CA ILE A 401 10.16 17.67 12.38
C ILE A 401 10.83 18.49 13.49
N LYS A 402 11.01 17.92 14.66
CA LYS A 402 11.74 18.57 15.77
C LYS A 402 13.20 18.92 15.45
N ASN A 403 13.81 18.22 14.50
CA ASN A 403 15.19 18.40 14.09
C ASN A 403 15.32 19.29 12.83
N TRP A 404 14.20 19.58 12.16
CA TRP A 404 14.24 20.37 10.95
C TRP A 404 14.66 21.81 11.21
N TYR A 405 15.48 22.35 10.33
CA TYR A 405 15.86 23.77 10.36
C TYR A 405 16.14 24.30 8.97
N PHE A 406 16.07 25.63 8.81
CA PHE A 406 16.43 26.28 7.56
C PHE A 406 17.87 26.83 7.63
N ILE A 407 18.67 26.52 6.62
CA ILE A 407 19.92 27.25 6.39
C ILE A 407 19.62 28.62 5.75
N LYS A 408 20.47 29.60 6.07
CA LYS A 408 20.33 30.98 5.57
C LYS A 408 20.56 31.10 4.07
#